data_0dda8c88df59c62e68d02a248a5bba74
#
_entry.id   0dda8c88df59c62e68d02a248a5bba74
#
_cell.length_a   1.000
_cell.length_b   1.000
_cell.length_c   1.000
_cell.angle_alpha   90.00
_cell.angle_beta   90.00
_cell.angle_gamma   90.00
#
_symmetry.space_group_name_H-M   'P 1'
#
loop_
_entity.id
_entity.type
_entity.pdbx_description
1 polymer ?
#
loop_
_entity_poly.entity_id
_entity_poly.type
_entity_poly.pdbx_seq_one_letter_code
_entity_poly.pdbx_strand_id
1 'polypeptide(L)'
;MINTVVATEAFYWWEAHDELPYAYVELSVEFFRELIDGAVPLDTVHLAHLKRYPLAIDLYCWATYRISYQQHDTHLTWQQLKAQLGTGYPNTPQGMRNFKKKAKKAIEQVKKAWPEAGIELWDNGVKLVGHTPAVTKKDIPINPDLPPQF
;
A
#
# COMPACT_ATOMS: atom_id res chain seq x y z
N MET A 1 -12.48 -19.52 -11.83
CA MET A 1 -12.15 -19.11 -10.47
C MET A 1 -10.85 -19.81 -10.11
N ILE A 2 -9.74 -19.09 -10.00
CA ILE A 2 -8.45 -19.68 -9.63
C ILE A 2 -8.43 -19.71 -8.11
N ASN A 3 -8.42 -20.91 -7.51
CA ASN A 3 -8.22 -21.08 -6.08
C ASN A 3 -6.71 -21.08 -5.83
N THR A 4 -6.16 -19.98 -5.37
CA THR A 4 -4.77 -19.90 -4.91
C THR A 4 -4.70 -20.37 -3.46
N VAL A 5 -3.94 -21.42 -3.21
CA VAL A 5 -3.62 -21.85 -1.84
C VAL A 5 -2.59 -20.88 -1.28
N VAL A 6 -2.94 -20.15 -0.23
CA VAL A 6 -2.08 -19.11 0.35
C VAL A 6 -0.94 -19.71 1.15
N ALA A 7 -1.24 -20.69 2.00
CA ALA A 7 -0.26 -21.36 2.85
C ALA A 7 -0.35 -22.86 2.72
N THR A 8 0.79 -23.54 2.71
CA THR A 8 0.91 -25.00 2.72
C THR A 8 0.99 -25.55 4.13
N GLU A 9 1.59 -24.77 5.04
CA GLU A 9 1.76 -25.13 6.44
C GLU A 9 1.71 -23.89 7.33
N ALA A 10 1.21 -24.05 8.56
CA ALA A 10 1.29 -23.03 9.60
C ALA A 10 1.60 -23.69 10.93
N PHE A 11 2.57 -23.15 11.63
CA PHE A 11 2.98 -23.61 12.95
C PHE A 11 2.82 -22.48 13.98
N TYR A 12 2.19 -22.80 15.11
CA TYR A 12 1.92 -21.83 16.16
C TYR A 12 2.69 -22.22 17.43
N TRP A 13 3.37 -21.27 18.04
CA TRP A 13 4.21 -21.48 19.23
C TRP A 13 3.52 -22.16 20.42
N TRP A 14 2.19 -22.04 20.56
CA TRP A 14 1.43 -22.70 21.62
C TRP A 14 1.17 -24.19 21.38
N GLU A 15 1.46 -24.70 20.21
CA GLU A 15 1.36 -26.12 19.87
C GLU A 15 2.71 -26.83 20.00
N ALA A 16 3.77 -26.08 20.31
CA ALA A 16 5.12 -26.60 20.29
C ALA A 16 5.49 -27.35 21.54
N HIS A 17 5.93 -28.58 21.37
CA HIS A 17 6.82 -29.25 22.30
C HIS A 17 8.28 -28.81 22.02
N ASP A 18 8.77 -27.89 22.83
CA ASP A 18 10.18 -27.60 23.19
C ASP A 18 11.24 -27.22 22.15
N GLU A 19 11.05 -27.21 20.84
CA GLU A 19 12.19 -27.03 19.92
C GLU A 19 12.23 -25.73 19.11
N LEU A 20 11.13 -25.01 18.94
CA LEU A 20 11.11 -23.76 18.15
C LEU A 20 10.40 -22.61 18.90
N PRO A 21 11.12 -21.53 19.22
CA PRO A 21 10.56 -20.40 19.98
C PRO A 21 9.75 -19.42 19.12
N TYR A 22 9.34 -19.77 17.90
CA TYR A 22 8.65 -18.86 16.97
C TYR A 22 7.57 -19.58 16.16
N ALA A 23 6.51 -18.84 15.84
CA ALA A 23 5.49 -19.26 14.89
C ALA A 23 5.97 -18.96 13.45
N TYR A 24 5.62 -19.84 12.50
CA TYR A 24 5.88 -19.61 11.09
C TYR A 24 4.68 -20.00 10.24
N VAL A 25 4.63 -19.45 9.04
CA VAL A 25 3.67 -19.82 8.00
C VAL A 25 4.48 -20.09 6.73
N GLU A 26 4.37 -21.30 6.19
CA GLU A 26 4.95 -21.62 4.90
C GLU A 26 3.96 -21.26 3.79
N LEU A 27 4.37 -20.37 2.90
CA LEU A 27 3.56 -19.93 1.78
C LEU A 27 3.68 -20.91 0.61
N SER A 28 2.59 -21.11 -0.14
CA SER A 28 2.69 -21.83 -1.41
C SER A 28 3.62 -21.12 -2.39
N VAL A 29 4.28 -21.86 -3.25
CA VAL A 29 5.21 -21.31 -4.26
C VAL A 29 4.49 -20.34 -5.18
N GLU A 30 3.26 -20.65 -5.57
CA GLU A 30 2.42 -19.82 -6.43
C GLU A 30 2.10 -18.50 -5.77
N PHE A 31 1.65 -18.51 -4.50
CA PHE A 31 1.34 -17.30 -3.75
C PHE A 31 2.59 -16.45 -3.48
N PHE A 32 3.70 -17.09 -3.16
CA PHE A 32 4.98 -16.40 -2.96
C PHE A 32 5.44 -15.66 -4.23
N ARG A 33 5.30 -16.30 -5.41
CA ARG A 33 5.60 -15.63 -6.69
C ARG A 33 4.67 -14.44 -6.95
N GLU A 34 3.37 -14.59 -6.73
CA GLU A 34 2.41 -13.49 -6.86
C GLU A 34 2.76 -12.31 -5.93
N LEU A 35 3.22 -12.59 -4.70
CA LEU A 35 3.67 -11.55 -3.77
C LEU A 35 4.90 -10.79 -4.29
N ILE A 36 5.88 -11.51 -4.84
CA ILE A 36 7.10 -10.87 -5.36
C ILE A 36 6.80 -10.08 -6.62
N ASP A 37 6.06 -10.66 -7.56
CA ASP A 37 5.74 -10.04 -8.85
C ASP A 37 4.84 -8.82 -8.68
N GLY A 38 3.94 -8.85 -7.70
CA GLY A 38 3.02 -7.76 -7.36
C GLY A 38 3.56 -6.78 -6.30
N ALA A 39 4.77 -6.99 -5.80
CA ALA A 39 5.32 -6.16 -4.74
C ALA A 39 5.50 -4.71 -5.17
N VAL A 40 4.98 -3.79 -4.35
CA VAL A 40 5.20 -2.35 -4.52
C VAL A 40 6.18 -1.91 -3.44
N PRO A 41 7.39 -1.47 -3.81
CA PRO A 41 8.37 -1.04 -2.83
C PRO A 41 7.92 0.24 -2.12
N LEU A 42 7.96 0.23 -0.80
CA LEU A 42 7.60 1.36 0.05
C LEU A 42 8.83 1.86 0.81
N ASP A 43 8.99 3.19 0.86
CA ASP A 43 10.04 3.81 1.66
C ASP A 43 9.69 3.75 3.15
N THR A 44 10.55 3.12 3.94
CA THR A 44 10.35 2.96 5.39
C THR A 44 10.44 4.27 6.15
N VAL A 45 11.18 5.27 5.63
CA VAL A 45 11.27 6.61 6.22
C VAL A 45 9.93 7.32 6.08
N HIS A 46 9.32 7.25 4.90
CA HIS A 46 7.97 7.79 4.67
C HIS A 46 6.94 7.13 5.58
N LEU A 47 6.97 5.79 5.69
CA LEU A 47 6.08 5.04 6.58
C LEU A 47 6.25 5.43 8.05
N ALA A 48 7.50 5.65 8.50
CA ALA A 48 7.79 6.09 9.86
C ALA A 48 7.17 7.46 10.18
N HIS A 49 7.17 8.39 9.22
CA HIS A 49 6.49 9.68 9.35
C HIS A 49 4.97 9.56 9.40
N LEU A 50 4.42 8.60 8.67
CA LEU A 50 2.98 8.41 8.52
C LEU A 50 2.34 7.52 9.59
N LYS A 51 3.12 6.85 10.45
CA LYS A 51 2.65 5.82 11.41
C LYS A 51 1.47 6.22 12.31
N ARG A 52 1.28 7.53 12.56
CA ARG A 52 0.18 8.05 13.38
C ARG A 52 -1.08 8.43 12.57
N TYR A 53 -1.05 8.24 11.26
CA TYR A 53 -2.10 8.68 10.33
C TYR A 53 -2.54 7.52 9.44
N PRO A 54 -3.41 6.59 9.92
CA PRO A 54 -3.77 5.39 9.17
C PRO A 54 -4.22 5.66 7.73
N LEU A 55 -5.16 6.60 7.53
CA LEU A 55 -5.62 6.96 6.19
C LEU A 55 -4.50 7.53 5.30
N ALA A 56 -3.48 8.16 5.89
CA ALA A 56 -2.33 8.63 5.12
C ALA A 56 -1.40 7.49 4.71
N ILE A 57 -1.26 6.44 5.52
CA ILE A 57 -0.55 5.21 5.14
C ILE A 57 -1.29 4.54 3.98
N ASP A 58 -2.60 4.33 4.10
CA ASP A 58 -3.41 3.72 3.04
C ASP A 58 -3.29 4.52 1.72
N LEU A 59 -3.38 5.86 1.83
CA LEU A 59 -3.22 6.74 0.69
C LEU A 59 -1.81 6.68 0.08
N TYR A 60 -0.78 6.60 0.90
CA TYR A 60 0.61 6.47 0.47
C TYR A 60 0.84 5.16 -0.29
N CYS A 61 0.43 4.03 0.28
CA CYS A 61 0.53 2.73 -0.37
C CYS A 61 -0.24 2.70 -1.69
N TRP A 62 -1.48 3.20 -1.68
CA TRP A 62 -2.33 3.30 -2.85
C TRP A 62 -1.73 4.20 -3.94
N ALA A 63 -1.21 5.38 -3.57
CA ALA A 63 -0.60 6.30 -4.52
C ALA A 63 0.69 5.74 -5.11
N THR A 64 1.55 5.12 -4.30
CA THR A 64 2.78 4.46 -4.76
C THR A 64 2.46 3.37 -5.77
N TYR A 65 1.49 2.51 -5.48
CA TYR A 65 1.02 1.49 -6.42
C TYR A 65 0.54 2.11 -7.72
N ARG A 66 -0.35 3.10 -7.66
CA ARG A 66 -0.94 3.74 -8.84
C ARG A 66 0.12 4.43 -9.70
N ILE A 67 0.99 5.21 -9.09
CA ILE A 67 2.05 5.95 -9.78
C ILE A 67 3.04 4.99 -10.46
N SER A 68 3.32 3.83 -9.87
CA SER A 68 4.23 2.83 -10.44
C SER A 68 3.70 2.18 -11.73
N TYR A 69 2.39 2.12 -11.91
CA TYR A 69 1.76 1.45 -13.05
C TYR A 69 1.07 2.39 -14.05
N GLN A 70 0.86 3.66 -13.68
CA GLN A 70 0.17 4.58 -14.58
C GLN A 70 1.09 5.04 -15.71
N GLN A 71 0.53 5.17 -16.92
CA GLN A 71 1.22 5.73 -18.10
C GLN A 71 0.84 7.19 -18.35
N HIS A 72 -0.25 7.64 -17.77
CA HIS A 72 -0.80 9.00 -17.91
C HIS A 72 -1.33 9.50 -16.57
N ASP A 73 -1.46 10.83 -16.46
CA ASP A 73 -2.09 11.46 -15.30
C ASP A 73 -3.49 10.90 -15.08
N THR A 74 -3.79 10.56 -13.84
CA THR A 74 -5.06 9.95 -13.47
C THR A 74 -5.89 10.89 -12.61
N HIS A 75 -7.12 11.14 -12.99
CA HIS A 75 -8.06 11.94 -12.22
C HIS A 75 -9.07 11.02 -11.52
N LEU A 76 -9.24 11.20 -10.22
CA LEU A 76 -10.21 10.47 -9.41
C LEU A 76 -11.15 11.46 -8.71
N THR A 77 -12.43 11.21 -8.84
CA THR A 77 -13.43 11.93 -8.07
C THR A 77 -13.39 11.53 -6.60
N TRP A 78 -13.92 12.37 -5.71
CA TRP A 78 -14.04 12.03 -4.30
C TRP A 78 -14.85 10.76 -4.05
N GLN A 79 -15.82 10.45 -4.92
CA GLN A 79 -16.60 9.22 -4.83
C GLN A 79 -15.74 8.00 -5.13
N GLN A 80 -14.94 8.04 -6.20
CA GLN A 80 -14.03 6.97 -6.58
C GLN A 80 -12.94 6.76 -5.52
N LEU A 81 -12.38 7.84 -4.97
CA LEU A 81 -11.38 7.74 -3.90
C LEU A 81 -12.00 7.15 -2.63
N LYS A 82 -13.23 7.59 -2.26
CA LYS A 82 -13.96 7.03 -1.12
C LYS A 82 -14.26 5.54 -1.29
N ALA A 83 -14.60 5.10 -2.50
CA ALA A 83 -14.86 3.69 -2.77
C ALA A 83 -13.62 2.79 -2.53
N GLN A 84 -12.43 3.35 -2.67
CA GLN A 84 -11.17 2.62 -2.48
C GLN A 84 -10.61 2.74 -1.06
N LEU A 85 -10.63 3.93 -0.47
CA LEU A 85 -9.96 4.23 0.80
C LEU A 85 -10.93 4.64 1.93
N GLY A 86 -12.19 4.73 1.66
CA GLY A 86 -13.20 5.28 2.58
C GLY A 86 -14.35 4.33 2.91
N THR A 87 -14.13 3.02 2.89
CA THR A 87 -15.17 2.00 3.13
C THR A 87 -15.81 2.12 4.51
N GLY A 88 -15.07 2.60 5.52
CA GLY A 88 -15.59 2.86 6.88
C GLY A 88 -16.45 4.12 7.00
N TYR A 89 -16.62 4.93 5.95
CA TYR A 89 -17.45 6.13 5.99
C TYR A 89 -18.84 5.83 5.40
N PRO A 90 -19.93 6.19 6.08
CA PRO A 90 -21.30 5.92 5.58
C PRO A 90 -21.56 6.59 4.23
N ASN A 91 -22.46 5.98 3.44
CA ASN A 91 -22.87 6.47 2.13
C ASN A 91 -23.94 7.57 2.24
N THR A 92 -23.62 8.61 3.02
CA THR A 92 -24.47 9.78 3.24
C THR A 92 -23.70 11.05 2.84
N PRO A 93 -24.41 12.17 2.58
CA PRO A 93 -23.74 13.44 2.32
C PRO A 93 -22.79 13.86 3.45
N GLN A 94 -23.13 13.55 4.71
CA GLN A 94 -22.27 13.83 5.86
C GLN A 94 -21.03 12.91 5.86
N GLY A 95 -21.20 11.61 5.57
CA GLY A 95 -20.08 10.66 5.45
C GLY A 95 -19.09 11.10 4.36
N MET A 96 -19.58 11.58 3.22
CA MET A 96 -18.76 12.13 2.15
C MET A 96 -18.00 13.40 2.60
N ARG A 97 -18.65 14.31 3.29
CA ARG A 97 -17.99 15.52 3.84
C ARG A 97 -16.87 15.15 4.83
N ASN A 98 -17.13 14.20 5.71
CA ASN A 98 -16.18 13.73 6.70
C ASN A 98 -14.98 13.04 6.03
N PHE A 99 -15.25 12.18 5.04
CA PHE A 99 -14.19 11.53 4.24
C PHE A 99 -13.31 12.56 3.54
N LYS A 100 -13.92 13.51 2.77
CA LYS A 100 -13.16 14.57 2.08
C LYS A 100 -12.25 15.35 3.02
N LYS A 101 -12.75 15.74 4.21
CA LYS A 101 -11.96 16.46 5.22
C LYS A 101 -10.77 15.64 5.69
N LYS A 102 -10.96 14.35 5.96
CA LYS A 102 -9.89 13.45 6.40
C LYS A 102 -8.91 13.13 5.29
N ALA A 103 -9.40 12.90 4.06
CA ALA A 103 -8.57 12.62 2.90
C ALA A 103 -7.66 13.81 2.55
N LYS A 104 -8.16 15.04 2.59
CA LYS A 104 -7.32 16.24 2.39
C LYS A 104 -6.20 16.32 3.42
N LYS A 105 -6.47 16.07 4.71
CA LYS A 105 -5.43 16.02 5.75
C LYS A 105 -4.44 14.88 5.52
N ALA A 106 -4.91 13.72 5.06
CA ALA A 106 -4.05 12.59 4.73
C ALA A 106 -3.11 12.94 3.57
N ILE A 107 -3.61 13.59 2.51
CA ILE A 107 -2.80 14.07 1.39
C ILE A 107 -1.71 15.04 1.87
N GLU A 108 -2.05 15.97 2.76
CA GLU A 108 -1.06 16.89 3.35
C GLU A 108 0.05 16.15 4.11
N GLN A 109 -0.28 15.09 4.87
CA GLN A 109 0.71 14.28 5.57
C GLN A 109 1.58 13.48 4.59
N VAL A 110 0.99 12.89 3.56
CA VAL A 110 1.74 12.19 2.51
C VAL A 110 2.71 13.14 1.81
N LYS A 111 2.29 14.35 1.44
CA LYS A 111 3.16 15.35 0.80
C LYS A 111 4.27 15.86 1.72
N LYS A 112 4.08 15.84 3.04
CA LYS A 112 5.15 16.13 4.00
C LYS A 112 6.19 15.02 4.09
N ALA A 113 5.74 13.76 4.06
CA ALA A 113 6.61 12.60 4.10
C ALA A 113 7.31 12.34 2.76
N TRP A 114 6.59 12.57 1.67
CA TRP A 114 7.02 12.39 0.29
C TRP A 114 6.71 13.66 -0.54
N PRO A 115 7.58 14.68 -0.50
CA PRO A 115 7.36 15.96 -1.19
C PRO A 115 7.16 15.85 -2.69
N GLU A 116 7.78 14.84 -3.32
CA GLU A 116 7.72 14.58 -4.76
C GLU A 116 6.49 13.75 -5.16
N ALA A 117 5.63 13.39 -4.18
CA ALA A 117 4.39 12.69 -4.47
C ALA A 117 3.54 13.50 -5.45
N GLY A 118 3.33 12.94 -6.63
CA GLY A 118 2.51 13.54 -7.67
C GLY A 118 1.01 13.51 -7.32
N ILE A 119 0.63 13.97 -6.14
CA ILE A 119 -0.76 14.00 -5.68
C ILE A 119 -1.22 15.45 -5.63
N GLU A 120 -2.15 15.82 -6.49
CA GLU A 120 -2.71 17.16 -6.56
C GLU A 120 -4.19 17.15 -6.22
N LEU A 121 -4.64 18.24 -5.57
CA LEU A 121 -6.07 18.46 -5.36
C LEU A 121 -6.63 19.21 -6.55
N TRP A 122 -7.79 18.77 -7.03
CA TRP A 122 -8.60 19.49 -8.00
C TRP A 122 -10.03 19.64 -7.49
N ASP A 123 -10.87 20.41 -8.15
CA ASP A 123 -12.20 20.80 -7.64
C ASP A 123 -13.06 19.60 -7.21
N ASN A 124 -13.00 18.52 -7.97
CA ASN A 124 -13.88 17.37 -7.78
C ASN A 124 -13.18 16.12 -7.20
N GLY A 125 -11.88 16.20 -6.84
CA GLY A 125 -11.19 15.02 -6.37
C GLY A 125 -9.69 15.18 -6.22
N VAL A 126 -8.97 14.16 -6.67
CA VAL A 126 -7.52 14.03 -6.60
C VAL A 126 -6.99 13.69 -7.98
N LYS A 127 -5.93 14.36 -8.38
CA LYS A 127 -5.17 14.05 -9.58
C LYS A 127 -3.84 13.41 -9.15
N LEU A 128 -3.49 12.29 -9.77
CA LEU A 128 -2.17 11.69 -9.68
C LEU A 128 -1.36 12.11 -10.92
N VAL A 129 -0.25 12.77 -10.69
CA VAL A 129 0.65 13.30 -11.72
C VAL A 129 2.00 12.63 -11.62
N GLY A 130 2.63 12.40 -12.76
CA GLY A 130 3.98 11.87 -12.81
C GLY A 130 4.07 10.35 -12.74
N HIS A 131 5.30 9.87 -12.86
CA HIS A 131 5.61 8.44 -12.98
C HIS A 131 6.80 8.04 -12.08
N THR A 132 7.15 8.90 -11.12
CA THR A 132 8.27 8.64 -10.20
C THR A 132 7.74 7.95 -8.95
N PRO A 133 7.99 6.64 -8.77
CA PRO A 133 7.61 5.94 -7.57
C PRO A 133 8.40 6.44 -6.36
N ALA A 134 7.87 6.20 -5.15
CA ALA A 134 8.53 6.57 -3.90
C ALA A 134 9.89 5.89 -3.70
N VAL A 135 10.04 4.70 -4.28
CA VAL A 135 11.29 3.93 -4.32
C VAL A 135 11.54 3.51 -5.76
N THR A 136 12.72 3.80 -6.28
CA THR A 136 13.12 3.33 -7.61
C THR A 136 13.67 1.91 -7.52
N LYS A 137 13.60 1.14 -8.61
CA LYS A 137 14.18 -0.22 -8.64
C LYS A 137 15.69 -0.26 -8.29
N LYS A 138 16.39 0.87 -8.49
CA LYS A 138 17.82 1.00 -8.15
C LYS A 138 18.09 1.10 -6.65
N ASP A 139 17.09 1.56 -5.90
CA ASP A 139 17.20 1.79 -4.46
C ASP A 139 16.78 0.57 -3.62
N ILE A 140 16.33 -0.51 -4.29
CA ILE A 140 15.99 -1.76 -3.60
C ILE A 140 17.30 -2.48 -3.31
N PRO A 141 17.69 -2.63 -2.02
CA PRO A 141 18.89 -3.39 -1.67
C PRO A 141 18.68 -4.84 -2.12
N ILE A 142 19.60 -5.33 -2.96
CA ILE A 142 19.64 -6.75 -3.30
C ILE A 142 20.09 -7.46 -2.03
N ASN A 143 19.18 -8.21 -1.40
CA ASN A 143 19.54 -9.07 -0.30
C ASN A 143 20.21 -10.34 -0.89
N PRO A 144 21.52 -10.56 -0.67
CA PRO A 144 22.22 -11.70 -1.24
C PRO A 144 21.76 -13.05 -0.66
N ASP A 145 21.05 -13.03 0.48
CA ASP A 145 20.53 -14.22 1.16
C ASP A 145 19.13 -14.65 0.64
N LEU A 146 18.53 -13.86 -0.24
CA LEU A 146 17.33 -14.29 -0.96
C LEU A 146 17.73 -15.22 -2.10
N PRO A 147 17.02 -16.36 -2.27
CA PRO A 147 17.27 -17.25 -3.38
C PRO A 147 17.17 -16.48 -4.70
N PRO A 148 17.97 -16.83 -5.72
CA PRO A 148 17.96 -16.13 -7.00
C PRO A 148 16.53 -16.10 -7.55
N GLN A 149 16.10 -14.93 -7.94
CA GLN A 149 14.80 -14.76 -8.60
C GLN A 149 14.92 -15.40 -9.98
N PHE A 150 14.19 -16.49 -10.17
CA PHE A 150 14.11 -17.21 -11.44
C PHE A 150 13.18 -16.50 -12.41
#